data_4f6135a9474f1ccf6cf121274b2178d1
#
_entry.id   4f6135a9474f1ccf6cf121274b2178d1
#
_cell.length_a   1.000
_cell.length_b   1.000
_cell.length_c   1.000
_cell.angle_alpha   90.00
_cell.angle_beta   90.00
_cell.angle_gamma   90.00
#
_symmetry.space_group_name_H-M   'P 1'
#
loop_
_entity.id
_entity.type
_entity.pdbx_description
1 polymer ?
#
loop_
_entity_poly.entity_id
_entity_poly.type
_entity_poly.pdbx_seq_one_letter_code
_entity_poly.pdbx_strand_id
1 'polypeptide(L)'
;MSRERTLIRLPAAVLGLAGVVMTPGVHAATVISEALYDAAGTDNGNVFVELYGTPGTALDGVSLEGINGSDGSVYLTLPLSGVIPGDGVFVVADDAGDGSSLVDNADLVVNMDFQNGPDSIVLRDAAGILDALGYGDFSGGVFAGEGNAAPDAPAGSSLARADPLADSGDNLSDFTVLDTPTPGSVPVSSVPLPPALALFLSGMGGLLAVSRRRAGLAV
;
A
#
# COMPACT_ATOMS: atom_id res chain seq x y z
N MET A 1 -76.92 0.66 -35.76
CA MET A 1 -76.37 1.05 -34.42
C MET A 1 -74.97 0.44 -34.27
N SER A 2 -73.97 1.21 -34.65
CA SER A 2 -72.55 0.81 -34.58
C SER A 2 -71.98 1.33 -33.25
N ARG A 3 -71.47 0.45 -32.44
CA ARG A 3 -70.75 0.82 -31.16
C ARG A 3 -69.28 0.98 -31.46
N GLU A 4 -68.81 2.18 -31.45
CA GLU A 4 -67.36 2.47 -31.45
C GLU A 4 -66.76 2.07 -30.15
N ARG A 5 -65.72 1.22 -30.20
CA ARG A 5 -64.89 0.86 -29.03
C ARG A 5 -63.70 1.81 -28.97
N THR A 6 -63.71 2.69 -27.99
CA THR A 6 -62.54 3.55 -27.65
C THR A 6 -61.47 2.72 -27.03
N LEU A 7 -60.33 2.57 -27.72
CA LEU A 7 -59.11 1.95 -27.18
C LEU A 7 -58.32 2.97 -26.37
N ILE A 8 -58.28 2.78 -25.07
CA ILE A 8 -57.41 3.54 -24.13
C ILE A 8 -55.98 3.02 -24.31
N ARG A 9 -55.08 3.83 -24.86
CA ARG A 9 -53.64 3.57 -24.89
C ARG A 9 -53.02 3.99 -23.57
N LEU A 10 -52.49 3.00 -22.78
CA LEU A 10 -51.63 3.24 -21.62
C LEU A 10 -50.21 3.64 -22.11
N PRO A 11 -49.57 4.64 -21.50
CA PRO A 11 -48.21 4.97 -21.84
C PRO A 11 -47.27 3.88 -21.29
N ALA A 12 -46.36 3.38 -22.13
CA ALA A 12 -45.30 2.47 -21.74
C ALA A 12 -44.31 3.23 -20.84
N ALA A 13 -44.20 2.84 -19.57
CA ALA A 13 -43.15 3.29 -18.66
C ALA A 13 -41.85 2.63 -19.10
N VAL A 14 -40.89 3.43 -19.61
CA VAL A 14 -39.53 2.99 -19.85
C VAL A 14 -38.82 2.95 -18.49
N LEU A 15 -38.66 1.75 -17.96
CA LEU A 15 -37.86 1.50 -16.76
C LEU A 15 -36.36 1.52 -17.17
N GLY A 16 -35.71 2.65 -17.01
CA GLY A 16 -34.28 2.78 -17.25
C GLY A 16 -33.48 1.96 -16.18
N LEU A 17 -32.93 0.83 -16.60
CA LEU A 17 -32.02 0.04 -15.82
C LEU A 17 -30.67 0.79 -15.75
N ALA A 18 -30.43 1.52 -14.66
CA ALA A 18 -29.13 2.09 -14.36
C ALA A 18 -28.14 0.95 -14.03
N GLY A 19 -27.38 0.53 -15.03
CA GLY A 19 -26.29 -0.41 -14.82
C GLY A 19 -25.23 0.24 -13.92
N VAL A 20 -25.02 -0.32 -12.73
CA VAL A 20 -23.86 0.01 -11.89
C VAL A 20 -22.65 -0.59 -12.58
N VAL A 21 -21.86 0.26 -13.25
CA VAL A 21 -20.55 -0.11 -13.75
C VAL A 21 -19.65 -0.19 -12.50
N MET A 22 -19.40 -1.39 -12.00
CA MET A 22 -18.33 -1.64 -11.05
C MET A 22 -17.01 -1.47 -11.82
N THR A 23 -16.34 -0.35 -11.64
CA THR A 23 -14.93 -0.23 -12.01
C THR A 23 -14.15 -1.17 -11.10
N PRO A 24 -13.28 -2.06 -11.63
CA PRO A 24 -12.35 -2.77 -10.79
C PRO A 24 -11.57 -1.71 -10.00
N GLY A 25 -11.60 -1.80 -8.68
CA GLY A 25 -10.76 -0.97 -7.83
C GLY A 25 -9.30 -1.22 -8.25
N VAL A 26 -8.57 -0.16 -8.56
CA VAL A 26 -7.11 -0.24 -8.61
C VAL A 26 -6.71 -0.50 -7.16
N HIS A 27 -6.44 -1.76 -6.83
CA HIS A 27 -5.78 -2.09 -5.57
C HIS A 27 -4.38 -1.52 -5.69
N ALA A 28 -3.99 -0.63 -4.77
CA ALA A 28 -2.60 -0.26 -4.66
C ALA A 28 -1.79 -1.54 -4.41
N ALA A 29 -0.69 -1.71 -5.14
CA ALA A 29 0.22 -2.81 -4.89
C ALA A 29 0.70 -2.74 -3.43
N THR A 30 1.00 -3.89 -2.82
CA THR A 30 1.69 -3.91 -1.53
C THR A 30 3.14 -3.61 -1.78
N VAL A 31 3.69 -2.59 -1.13
CA VAL A 31 5.06 -2.12 -1.30
C VAL A 31 5.79 -2.09 0.04
N ILE A 32 7.11 -2.08 0.02
CA ILE A 32 7.96 -1.82 1.17
C ILE A 32 7.92 -0.31 1.43
N SER A 33 7.43 0.10 2.61
CA SER A 33 7.34 1.51 2.99
C SER A 33 8.50 1.99 3.84
N GLU A 34 9.03 1.14 4.74
CA GLU A 34 10.18 1.47 5.59
C GLU A 34 10.98 0.21 5.93
N ALA A 35 12.30 0.34 6.05
CA ALA A 35 13.17 -0.74 6.52
C ALA A 35 14.26 -0.19 7.45
N LEU A 36 14.34 -0.74 8.66
CA LEU A 36 15.45 -0.60 9.60
C LEU A 36 16.17 -1.95 9.66
N TYR A 37 17.34 -2.06 9.05
CA TYR A 37 18.12 -3.29 8.96
C TYR A 37 19.38 -3.28 9.85
N ASP A 38 19.78 -2.11 10.35
CA ASP A 38 20.93 -1.90 11.24
C ASP A 38 20.52 -1.01 12.41
N ALA A 39 20.18 -1.61 13.54
CA ALA A 39 19.73 -0.86 14.71
C ALA A 39 20.91 -0.20 15.44
N ALA A 40 20.65 0.87 16.20
CA ALA A 40 21.66 1.45 17.09
C ALA A 40 21.98 0.50 18.24
N GLY A 41 22.97 -0.37 18.06
CA GLY A 41 23.46 -1.32 19.07
C GLY A 41 23.25 -2.77 18.69
N THR A 42 22.19 -3.42 19.17
CA THR A 42 21.87 -4.79 18.76
C THR A 42 20.65 -4.80 17.85
N ASP A 43 20.72 -5.59 16.79
CA ASP A 43 19.58 -5.77 15.87
C ASP A 43 18.48 -6.63 16.49
N ASN A 44 18.87 -7.53 17.41
CA ASN A 44 17.96 -8.48 18.03
C ASN A 44 16.77 -7.77 18.72
N GLY A 45 15.58 -7.96 18.14
CA GLY A 45 14.33 -7.36 18.57
C GLY A 45 14.13 -5.89 18.17
N ASN A 46 15.06 -5.26 17.43
CA ASN A 46 15.05 -3.82 17.16
C ASN A 46 14.93 -3.46 15.67
N VAL A 47 15.04 -4.43 14.76
CA VAL A 47 14.93 -4.20 13.33
C VAL A 47 13.54 -4.54 12.79
N PHE A 48 13.13 -3.94 11.66
CA PHE A 48 11.83 -4.17 11.07
C PHE A 48 11.81 -3.88 9.57
N VAL A 49 10.81 -4.47 8.90
CA VAL A 49 10.38 -4.06 7.57
C VAL A 49 8.89 -3.73 7.62
N GLU A 50 8.53 -2.56 7.16
CA GLU A 50 7.16 -2.11 7.08
C GLU A 50 6.65 -2.21 5.65
N LEU A 51 5.42 -2.65 5.50
CA LEU A 51 4.71 -2.74 4.24
C LEU A 51 3.54 -1.75 4.24
N TYR A 52 3.29 -1.15 3.09
CA TYR A 52 2.10 -0.36 2.85
C TYR A 52 1.26 -0.97 1.72
N GLY A 53 -0.05 -1.05 1.92
CA GLY A 53 -0.94 -1.64 0.92
C GLY A 53 -2.42 -1.40 1.21
N THR A 54 -3.27 -1.99 0.39
CA THR A 54 -4.72 -1.86 0.57
C THR A 54 -5.18 -2.55 1.87
N PRO A 55 -5.88 -1.84 2.77
CA PRO A 55 -6.46 -2.45 3.96
C PRO A 55 -7.30 -3.69 3.65
N GLY A 56 -7.14 -4.75 4.43
CA GLY A 56 -7.82 -6.01 4.22
C GLY A 56 -7.12 -6.97 3.25
N THR A 57 -5.97 -6.60 2.68
CA THR A 57 -5.17 -7.50 1.85
C THR A 57 -4.54 -8.59 2.73
N ALA A 58 -4.77 -9.86 2.38
CA ALA A 58 -4.13 -11.01 3.04
C ALA A 58 -2.68 -11.14 2.57
N LEU A 59 -1.78 -11.38 3.52
CA LEU A 59 -0.34 -11.60 3.27
C LEU A 59 0.04 -13.09 3.24
N ASP A 60 -0.93 -14.00 3.40
CA ASP A 60 -0.69 -15.43 3.24
C ASP A 60 -0.19 -15.76 1.83
N GLY A 61 0.96 -16.42 1.74
CA GLY A 61 1.62 -16.73 0.47
C GLY A 61 2.54 -15.63 -0.07
N VAL A 62 2.67 -14.52 0.66
CA VAL A 62 3.69 -13.48 0.43
C VAL A 62 4.90 -13.77 1.29
N SER A 63 6.10 -13.41 0.84
CA SER A 63 7.35 -13.51 1.60
C SER A 63 8.24 -12.30 1.40
N LEU A 64 9.04 -11.99 2.43
CA LEU A 64 10.21 -11.14 2.33
C LEU A 64 11.44 -12.02 2.15
N GLU A 65 12.32 -11.66 1.22
CA GLU A 65 13.59 -12.34 0.98
C GLU A 65 14.76 -11.37 1.12
N GLY A 66 15.81 -11.78 1.84
CA GLY A 66 17.10 -11.10 1.86
C GLY A 66 18.00 -11.64 0.78
N ILE A 67 18.49 -10.77 -0.11
CA ILE A 67 19.37 -11.12 -1.24
C ILE A 67 20.74 -10.50 -0.99
N ASN A 68 21.77 -11.35 -0.88
CA ASN A 68 23.14 -10.93 -0.66
C ASN A 68 23.69 -10.19 -1.87
N GLY A 69 24.09 -8.94 -1.67
CA GLY A 69 24.61 -8.09 -2.74
C GLY A 69 25.98 -8.53 -3.26
N SER A 70 26.70 -9.41 -2.60
CA SER A 70 28.00 -9.90 -3.08
C SER A 70 27.89 -10.97 -4.16
N ASP A 71 26.84 -11.84 -4.08
CA ASP A 71 26.72 -13.01 -4.96
C ASP A 71 25.29 -13.29 -5.46
N GLY A 72 24.28 -12.55 -4.97
CA GLY A 72 22.87 -12.72 -5.35
C GLY A 72 22.19 -13.90 -4.69
N SER A 73 22.81 -14.55 -3.69
CA SER A 73 22.18 -15.65 -2.98
C SER A 73 21.08 -15.15 -2.04
N VAL A 74 19.98 -15.93 -1.96
CA VAL A 74 18.95 -15.72 -0.94
C VAL A 74 19.49 -16.23 0.38
N TYR A 75 19.70 -15.37 1.37
CA TYR A 75 20.18 -15.77 2.70
C TYR A 75 19.05 -15.82 3.75
N LEU A 76 17.93 -15.15 3.45
CA LEU A 76 16.77 -15.10 4.33
C LEU A 76 15.50 -15.25 3.50
N THR A 77 14.52 -16.02 4.00
CA THR A 77 13.17 -16.08 3.45
C THR A 77 12.19 -16.09 4.62
N LEU A 78 11.35 -15.07 4.70
CA LEU A 78 10.34 -14.89 5.75
C LEU A 78 8.94 -14.99 5.14
N PRO A 79 8.24 -16.11 5.31
CA PRO A 79 6.83 -16.19 4.95
C PRO A 79 6.02 -15.24 5.82
N LEU A 80 5.18 -14.43 5.19
CA LEU A 80 4.28 -13.52 5.88
C LEU A 80 2.93 -14.20 6.14
N SER A 81 2.24 -13.71 7.15
CA SER A 81 0.86 -14.10 7.49
C SER A 81 0.14 -12.93 8.13
N GLY A 82 -1.19 -12.93 8.04
CA GLY A 82 -2.02 -11.87 8.55
C GLY A 82 -2.67 -11.03 7.46
N VAL A 83 -3.16 -9.88 7.84
CA VAL A 83 -3.96 -8.99 6.98
C VAL A 83 -3.52 -7.56 7.21
N ILE A 84 -3.29 -6.79 6.14
CA ILE A 84 -2.96 -5.36 6.23
C ILE A 84 -4.06 -4.64 7.02
N PRO A 85 -3.72 -3.93 8.13
CA PRO A 85 -4.67 -3.20 8.97
C PRO A 85 -5.41 -2.06 8.25
N GLY A 86 -6.37 -1.44 8.96
CA GLY A 86 -7.23 -0.40 8.40
C GLY A 86 -6.55 0.90 8.00
N ASP A 87 -5.36 1.17 8.51
CA ASP A 87 -4.49 2.31 8.16
C ASP A 87 -3.61 2.04 6.93
N GLY A 88 -3.57 0.79 6.46
CA GLY A 88 -2.78 0.38 5.31
C GLY A 88 -1.35 -0.03 5.63
N VAL A 89 -0.94 -0.01 6.90
CA VAL A 89 0.44 -0.30 7.34
C VAL A 89 0.51 -1.67 7.98
N PHE A 90 1.59 -2.44 7.69
CA PHE A 90 1.85 -3.73 8.29
C PHE A 90 3.33 -3.84 8.66
N VAL A 91 3.62 -3.94 9.96
CA VAL A 91 4.99 -3.97 10.49
C VAL A 91 5.42 -5.41 10.78
N VAL A 92 6.45 -5.86 10.06
CA VAL A 92 7.17 -7.12 10.33
C VAL A 92 8.38 -6.79 11.18
N ALA A 93 8.42 -7.26 12.40
CA ALA A 93 9.43 -6.92 13.39
C ALA A 93 10.25 -8.14 13.84
N ASP A 94 11.51 -7.93 14.17
CA ASP A 94 12.38 -8.98 14.67
C ASP A 94 11.98 -9.44 16.08
N ASP A 95 12.13 -10.75 16.31
CA ASP A 95 11.92 -11.41 17.61
C ASP A 95 13.14 -11.21 18.51
N ALA A 96 12.95 -10.62 19.68
CA ALA A 96 13.99 -10.50 20.69
C ALA A 96 14.44 -11.84 21.31
N GLY A 97 13.89 -12.96 20.85
CA GLY A 97 14.23 -14.32 21.28
C GLY A 97 13.25 -14.93 22.28
N ASP A 98 12.16 -14.23 22.59
CA ASP A 98 11.10 -14.68 23.51
C ASP A 98 9.69 -14.57 22.90
N GLY A 99 9.57 -14.32 21.61
CA GLY A 99 8.32 -14.12 20.88
C GLY A 99 7.79 -12.69 20.98
N SER A 100 8.59 -11.76 21.53
CA SER A 100 8.27 -10.33 21.55
C SER A 100 9.23 -9.52 20.68
N SER A 101 8.86 -8.28 20.36
CA SER A 101 9.74 -7.32 19.69
C SER A 101 9.83 -6.04 20.51
N LEU A 102 10.90 -5.28 20.31
CA LEU A 102 11.10 -3.94 20.87
C LEU A 102 10.63 -2.85 19.88
N VAL A 103 10.24 -3.27 18.68
CA VAL A 103 9.68 -2.38 17.65
C VAL A 103 8.22 -2.07 17.97
N ASP A 104 7.87 -0.79 17.99
CA ASP A 104 6.50 -0.35 18.21
C ASP A 104 5.59 -0.77 17.03
N ASN A 105 4.31 -1.00 17.32
CA ASN A 105 3.27 -1.32 16.33
C ASN A 105 3.52 -2.59 15.50
N ALA A 106 4.29 -3.57 16.00
CA ALA A 106 4.55 -4.81 15.29
C ALA A 106 3.25 -5.61 15.07
N ASP A 107 2.95 -5.95 13.80
CA ASP A 107 1.82 -6.80 13.41
C ASP A 107 2.24 -8.27 13.31
N LEU A 108 3.48 -8.52 12.92
CA LEU A 108 4.08 -9.84 12.83
C LEU A 108 5.47 -9.83 13.45
N VAL A 109 5.69 -10.69 14.47
CA VAL A 109 6.99 -10.87 15.10
C VAL A 109 7.58 -12.18 14.61
N VAL A 110 8.77 -12.11 13.99
CA VAL A 110 9.49 -13.26 13.41
C VAL A 110 10.98 -13.05 13.59
N ASN A 111 11.75 -14.14 13.67
CA ASN A 111 13.21 -14.01 13.70
C ASN A 111 13.70 -13.58 12.31
N MET A 112 14.21 -12.36 12.21
CA MET A 112 14.76 -11.81 10.98
C MET A 112 16.07 -11.05 11.24
N ASP A 113 16.94 -11.08 10.24
CA ASP A 113 18.23 -10.36 10.28
C ASP A 113 18.62 -10.05 8.83
N PHE A 114 18.26 -8.86 8.37
CA PHE A 114 18.71 -8.34 7.08
C PHE A 114 20.11 -7.75 7.25
N GLN A 115 21.01 -8.08 6.32
CA GLN A 115 22.42 -7.65 6.39
C GLN A 115 22.54 -6.14 6.18
N ASN A 116 23.63 -5.55 6.72
CA ASN A 116 23.88 -4.10 6.69
C ASN A 116 24.28 -3.56 5.29
N GLY A 117 24.26 -4.42 4.26
CA GLY A 117 24.45 -4.02 2.89
C GLY A 117 25.91 -4.01 2.35
N PRO A 118 26.09 -3.81 1.03
CA PRO A 118 25.01 -3.60 0.05
C PRO A 118 24.18 -4.88 -0.17
N ASP A 119 22.88 -4.80 0.01
CA ASP A 119 21.96 -5.94 -0.08
C ASP A 119 20.59 -5.52 -0.64
N SER A 120 19.71 -6.49 -0.84
CA SER A 120 18.34 -6.18 -1.26
C SER A 120 17.31 -6.95 -0.44
N ILE A 121 16.19 -6.29 -0.16
CA ILE A 121 14.98 -6.86 0.44
C ILE A 121 13.93 -6.97 -0.66
N VAL A 122 13.45 -8.18 -0.93
CA VAL A 122 12.49 -8.45 -2.00
C VAL A 122 11.19 -8.93 -1.40
N LEU A 123 10.11 -8.24 -1.70
CA LEU A 123 8.73 -8.65 -1.40
C LEU A 123 8.19 -9.44 -2.59
N ARG A 124 7.72 -10.67 -2.37
CA ARG A 124 7.22 -11.51 -3.46
C ARG A 124 6.09 -12.43 -3.06
N ASP A 125 5.36 -12.88 -4.07
CA ASP A 125 4.37 -13.96 -3.99
C ASP A 125 4.66 -15.08 -5.01
N ALA A 126 3.72 -16.00 -5.19
CA ALA A 126 3.83 -17.09 -6.16
C ALA A 126 3.80 -16.61 -7.63
N ALA A 127 3.32 -15.41 -7.90
CA ALA A 127 3.26 -14.82 -9.25
C ALA A 127 4.56 -14.11 -9.62
N GLY A 128 5.33 -13.61 -8.63
CA GLY A 128 6.59 -12.92 -8.87
C GLY A 128 6.98 -11.92 -7.78
N ILE A 129 7.81 -10.97 -8.14
CA ILE A 129 8.22 -9.87 -7.29
C ILE A 129 7.08 -8.83 -7.26
N LEU A 130 6.71 -8.40 -6.06
CA LEU A 130 5.71 -7.35 -5.82
C LEU A 130 6.40 -5.99 -5.66
N ASP A 131 7.55 -5.95 -4.96
CA ASP A 131 8.36 -4.77 -4.73
C ASP A 131 9.78 -5.20 -4.31
N ALA A 132 10.79 -4.35 -4.50
CA ALA A 132 12.15 -4.64 -4.08
C ALA A 132 12.91 -3.37 -3.69
N LEU A 133 13.55 -3.41 -2.52
CA LEU A 133 14.44 -2.38 -2.00
C LEU A 133 15.88 -2.87 -2.03
N GLY A 134 16.71 -2.28 -2.89
CA GLY A 134 18.17 -2.47 -2.84
C GLY A 134 18.86 -1.23 -2.28
N TYR A 135 19.79 -1.41 -1.36
CA TYR A 135 20.45 -0.35 -0.62
C TYR A 135 21.95 -0.55 -0.50
N GLY A 136 22.68 0.56 -0.41
CA GLY A 136 24.13 0.58 -0.30
C GLY A 136 24.87 0.63 -1.65
N ASP A 137 26.19 0.44 -1.63
CA ASP A 137 27.06 0.54 -2.81
C ASP A 137 27.31 -0.83 -3.47
N PHE A 138 26.64 -1.08 -4.58
CA PHE A 138 26.76 -2.31 -5.38
C PHE A 138 27.92 -2.28 -6.40
N SER A 139 29.01 -1.56 -6.15
CA SER A 139 30.14 -1.55 -7.07
C SER A 139 30.72 -2.96 -7.29
N GLY A 140 30.26 -3.64 -8.34
CA GLY A 140 30.65 -5.01 -8.70
C GLY A 140 29.86 -6.14 -8.05
N GLY A 141 28.78 -5.82 -7.30
CA GLY A 141 27.88 -6.78 -6.69
C GLY A 141 26.67 -7.15 -7.55
N VAL A 142 25.74 -7.92 -6.96
CA VAL A 142 24.47 -8.32 -7.56
C VAL A 142 23.34 -7.50 -6.95
N PHE A 143 22.77 -6.60 -7.74
CA PHE A 143 21.64 -5.76 -7.34
C PHE A 143 20.32 -6.45 -7.65
N ALA A 144 19.48 -6.64 -6.65
CA ALA A 144 18.15 -7.22 -6.79
C ALA A 144 17.02 -6.24 -6.38
N GLY A 145 17.34 -4.95 -6.28
CA GLY A 145 16.38 -3.86 -6.10
C GLY A 145 15.87 -3.32 -7.43
N GLU A 146 15.33 -2.11 -7.42
CA GLU A 146 14.74 -1.44 -8.57
C GLU A 146 15.55 -0.21 -8.99
N GLY A 147 15.81 -0.07 -10.29
CA GLY A 147 16.53 1.06 -10.87
C GLY A 147 17.94 1.26 -10.31
N ASN A 148 18.14 2.28 -9.49
CA ASN A 148 19.35 2.57 -8.75
C ASN A 148 19.14 2.27 -7.26
N ALA A 149 20.22 1.84 -6.56
CA ALA A 149 20.14 1.53 -5.14
C ALA A 149 19.79 2.75 -4.28
N ALA A 150 19.00 2.55 -3.26
CA ALA A 150 18.80 3.52 -2.18
C ALA A 150 20.12 3.80 -1.44
N PRO A 151 20.26 4.95 -0.76
CA PRO A 151 21.41 5.22 0.08
C PRO A 151 21.61 4.13 1.13
N ASP A 152 22.83 3.96 1.62
CA ASP A 152 23.07 3.19 2.82
C ASP A 152 22.62 4.00 4.05
N ALA A 153 21.78 3.41 4.91
CA ALA A 153 21.33 4.08 6.12
C ALA A 153 22.33 3.84 7.26
N PRO A 154 22.76 4.89 8.02
CA PRO A 154 23.56 4.71 9.22
C PRO A 154 22.83 3.87 10.28
N ALA A 155 23.57 3.16 11.13
CA ALA A 155 23.01 2.39 12.22
C ALA A 155 22.02 3.22 13.08
N GLY A 156 20.84 2.70 13.29
CA GLY A 156 19.73 3.35 13.98
C GLY A 156 18.84 4.26 13.11
N SER A 157 19.18 4.42 11.82
CA SER A 157 18.37 5.11 10.85
C SER A 157 17.70 4.11 9.92
N SER A 158 16.51 4.43 9.43
CA SER A 158 15.80 3.60 8.45
C SER A 158 15.84 4.18 7.05
N LEU A 159 15.51 3.35 6.07
CA LEU A 159 15.14 3.79 4.72
C LEU A 159 13.62 3.83 4.64
N ALA A 160 13.03 4.97 4.34
CA ALA A 160 11.60 5.12 4.19
C ALA A 160 11.24 5.63 2.80
N ARG A 161 10.18 5.07 2.23
CA ARG A 161 9.60 5.53 0.95
C ARG A 161 8.98 6.91 1.17
N ALA A 162 9.42 7.90 0.40
CA ALA A 162 9.00 9.30 0.55
C ALA A 162 7.50 9.49 0.31
N ASP A 163 6.91 8.69 -0.57
CA ASP A 163 5.47 8.59 -0.81
C ASP A 163 5.10 7.11 -0.96
N PRO A 164 4.40 6.50 0.00
CA PRO A 164 4.05 5.08 -0.05
C PRO A 164 3.08 4.73 -1.18
N LEU A 165 2.46 5.73 -1.82
CA LEU A 165 1.60 5.56 -2.98
C LEU A 165 2.35 5.70 -4.32
N ALA A 166 3.62 6.13 -4.28
CA ALA A 166 4.45 6.32 -5.46
C ALA A 166 5.55 5.26 -5.48
N ASP A 167 5.52 4.45 -6.51
CA ASP A 167 6.57 3.51 -6.86
C ASP A 167 7.04 3.84 -8.27
N SER A 168 8.27 4.38 -8.36
CA SER A 168 8.85 4.81 -9.64
C SER A 168 9.67 3.70 -10.29
N GLY A 169 9.90 2.58 -9.59
CA GLY A 169 10.83 1.53 -9.99
C GLY A 169 12.31 1.98 -9.93
N ASP A 170 12.64 2.90 -9.02
CA ASP A 170 13.99 3.40 -8.76
C ASP A 170 14.17 3.70 -7.27
N ASN A 171 14.84 2.80 -6.54
CA ASN A 171 14.98 2.89 -5.09
C ASN A 171 15.69 4.19 -4.64
N LEU A 172 16.62 4.71 -5.45
CA LEU A 172 17.29 5.99 -5.15
C LEU A 172 16.30 7.17 -5.15
N SER A 173 15.30 7.12 -6.01
CA SER A 173 14.28 8.16 -6.13
C SER A 173 13.16 8.00 -5.09
N ASP A 174 12.84 6.76 -4.71
CA ASP A 174 11.69 6.44 -3.88
C ASP A 174 12.01 6.48 -2.39
N PHE A 175 13.24 6.14 -1.99
CA PHE A 175 13.63 6.02 -0.59
C PHE A 175 14.54 7.14 -0.11
N THR A 176 14.36 7.51 1.16
CA THR A 176 15.19 8.48 1.87
C THR A 176 15.57 7.95 3.24
N VAL A 177 16.71 8.40 3.75
CA VAL A 177 17.15 8.05 5.12
C VAL A 177 16.34 8.85 6.13
N LEU A 178 15.78 8.17 7.14
CA LEU A 178 15.18 8.76 8.32
C LEU A 178 16.07 8.52 9.52
N ASP A 179 16.54 9.60 10.15
CA ASP A 179 17.34 9.53 11.41
C ASP A 179 16.55 8.94 12.59
N THR A 180 15.22 8.99 12.51
CA THR A 180 14.31 8.41 13.51
C THR A 180 13.31 7.54 12.78
N PRO A 181 13.43 6.21 12.88
CA PRO A 181 12.46 5.26 12.30
C PRO A 181 11.04 5.48 12.80
N THR A 182 10.06 5.20 11.94
CA THR A 182 8.64 5.50 12.21
C THR A 182 7.71 4.29 12.04
N PRO A 183 8.00 3.12 12.68
CA PRO A 183 7.23 1.90 12.47
C PRO A 183 5.75 2.09 12.82
N GLY A 184 4.87 1.66 11.93
CA GLY A 184 3.42 1.83 12.02
C GLY A 184 2.92 3.19 11.54
N SER A 185 3.77 3.97 10.82
CA SER A 185 3.39 5.30 10.36
C SER A 185 4.04 5.64 9.01
N VAL A 186 3.25 5.77 7.97
CA VAL A 186 3.72 6.23 6.66
C VAL A 186 3.48 7.73 6.48
N PRO A 187 4.36 8.45 5.73
CA PRO A 187 4.08 9.82 5.33
C PRO A 187 2.80 9.87 4.50
N VAL A 188 1.71 10.36 5.08
CA VAL A 188 0.47 10.58 4.32
C VAL A 188 0.65 11.83 3.46
N SER A 189 1.06 11.67 2.22
CA SER A 189 0.83 12.70 1.22
C SER A 189 -0.66 12.96 1.18
N SER A 190 -1.06 14.24 1.31
CA SER A 190 -2.48 14.63 1.23
C SER A 190 -3.03 14.17 -0.13
N VAL A 191 -3.65 12.99 -0.17
CA VAL A 191 -4.29 12.48 -1.38
C VAL A 191 -5.35 13.50 -1.79
N PRO A 192 -5.27 14.13 -2.96
CA PRO A 192 -6.34 14.98 -3.45
C PRO A 192 -7.62 14.15 -3.49
N LEU A 193 -8.65 14.59 -2.77
CA LEU A 193 -9.94 13.89 -2.76
C LEU A 193 -10.36 13.58 -4.19
N PRO A 194 -10.75 12.33 -4.51
CA PRO A 194 -11.12 11.96 -5.85
C PRO A 194 -12.12 12.97 -6.42
N PRO A 195 -11.98 13.41 -7.67
CA PRO A 195 -12.93 14.32 -8.31
C PRO A 195 -14.40 13.85 -8.22
N ALA A 196 -14.59 12.52 -8.07
CA ALA A 196 -15.89 11.90 -7.82
C ALA A 196 -16.58 12.40 -6.55
N LEU A 197 -15.83 12.72 -5.46
CA LEU A 197 -16.43 13.26 -4.23
C LEU A 197 -16.93 14.69 -4.45
N ALA A 198 -16.16 15.51 -5.16
CA ALA A 198 -16.58 16.87 -5.54
C ALA A 198 -17.80 16.84 -6.48
N LEU A 199 -17.83 15.91 -7.44
CA LEU A 199 -18.96 15.69 -8.34
C LEU A 199 -20.19 15.18 -7.58
N PHE A 200 -20.03 14.29 -6.61
CA PHE A 200 -21.12 13.79 -5.78
C PHE A 200 -21.75 14.91 -4.95
N LEU A 201 -20.93 15.74 -4.29
CA LEU A 201 -21.40 16.87 -3.51
C LEU A 201 -22.09 17.95 -4.38
N SER A 202 -21.56 18.22 -5.58
CA SER A 202 -22.17 19.14 -6.53
C SER A 202 -23.47 18.60 -7.10
N GLY A 203 -23.56 17.31 -7.37
CA GLY A 203 -24.76 16.61 -7.81
C GLY A 203 -25.88 16.65 -6.76
N MET A 204 -25.56 16.41 -5.49
CA MET A 204 -26.52 16.56 -4.38
C MET A 204 -27.00 17.99 -4.20
N GLY A 205 -26.11 18.98 -4.31
CA GLY A 205 -26.45 20.39 -4.26
C GLY A 205 -27.39 20.80 -5.39
N GLY A 206 -27.16 20.29 -6.59
CA GLY A 206 -28.03 20.50 -7.75
C GLY A 206 -29.43 19.92 -7.57
N LEU A 207 -29.53 18.69 -7.04
CA LEU A 207 -30.82 18.05 -6.74
C LEU A 207 -31.64 18.82 -5.71
N LEU A 208 -30.99 19.33 -4.64
CA LEU A 208 -31.64 20.16 -3.62
C LEU A 208 -32.14 21.49 -4.19
N ALA A 209 -31.39 22.11 -5.11
CA ALA A 209 -31.79 23.37 -5.77
C ALA A 209 -32.99 23.16 -6.69
N VAL A 210 -33.05 22.04 -7.42
CA VAL A 210 -34.19 21.70 -8.30
C VAL A 210 -35.44 21.37 -7.48
N SER A 211 -35.30 20.66 -6.35
CA SER A 211 -36.43 20.33 -5.47
C SER A 211 -37.08 21.57 -4.84
N ARG A 212 -36.27 22.57 -4.44
CA ARG A 212 -36.77 23.85 -3.90
C ARG A 212 -37.51 24.68 -4.95
N ARG A 213 -37.08 24.68 -6.21
CA ARG A 213 -37.79 25.39 -7.29
C ARG A 213 -39.16 24.80 -7.59
N ARG A 214 -39.33 23.45 -7.49
CA ARG A 214 -40.62 22.81 -7.69
C ARG A 214 -41.61 23.06 -6.57
N ALA A 215 -41.16 23.23 -5.33
CA ALA A 215 -42.02 23.54 -4.20
C ALA A 215 -42.53 25.01 -4.20
N GLY A 216 -41.83 25.93 -4.86
CA GLY A 216 -42.22 27.33 -4.98
C GLY A 216 -43.21 27.66 -6.14
N LEU A 217 -43.58 26.67 -6.97
CA LEU A 217 -44.52 26.84 -8.09
C LEU A 217 -45.93 26.27 -7.82
N ALA A 218 -46.17 25.85 -6.56
CA ALA A 218 -47.47 25.27 -6.14
C ALA A 218 -48.17 26.22 -5.13
N VAL A 219 -48.28 27.53 -5.48
CA VAL A 219 -49.13 28.51 -4.80
C VAL A 219 -49.93 29.27 -5.88
#